data_c60b13abf5a580d228a5e54853eb2b82
#
_entry.id   c60b13abf5a580d228a5e54853eb2b82
#
_cell.length_a   1.000
_cell.length_b   1.000
_cell.length_c   1.000
_cell.angle_alpha   90.00
_cell.angle_beta   90.00
_cell.angle_gamma   90.00
#
_symmetry.space_group_name_H-M   'P 1'
#
loop_
_entity.id
_entity.type
_entity.pdbx_description
1 polymer ?
#
loop_
_entity_poly.entity_id
_entity_poly.type
_entity_poly.pdbx_seq_one_letter_code
_entity_poly.pdbx_strand_id
1 'polypeptide(L)'
;MKIRFFFLLICFLSVGYSWRLHAKIVLPAMFTDNMVLQRQTEVAFWGTATPRCTVTIKTSWNNKEYSVNSSDKGEWRTRISTPQAGGPYYIIVSDETSIRLDNVLIGEVWLCAGQSNMEMPIGSWGKINNYEAEIRLAQCPEIRVLHVERAASLSPLSDLKKVRKGTWQVCLPEFAANFSAVAYFFAKNLHRHLNVPIGVITASWGGTIAESWISKEAITRITDLDSCEKDTLKEYSVDRDGPNIHSVLFNAMIHPIIPYTLKGIIWYQGEYNCARAE
;
A
#
# COMPACT_ATOMS: atom_id res chain seq x y z
N MET A 1 5.85 -3.85 -84.19
CA MET A 1 5.63 -2.83 -83.13
C MET A 1 5.78 -3.49 -81.77
N LYS A 2 6.93 -3.34 -81.14
CA LYS A 2 7.26 -4.02 -79.83
C LYS A 2 7.16 -2.99 -78.71
N ILE A 3 6.16 -3.18 -77.86
CA ILE A 3 5.97 -2.35 -76.64
C ILE A 3 6.85 -2.94 -75.53
N ARG A 4 7.85 -2.17 -75.10
CA ARG A 4 8.69 -2.51 -73.92
C ARG A 4 8.00 -1.97 -72.64
N PHE A 5 7.59 -2.88 -71.75
CA PHE A 5 7.14 -2.56 -70.43
C PHE A 5 8.37 -2.28 -69.57
N PHE A 6 8.45 -1.04 -68.99
CA PHE A 6 9.43 -0.65 -67.96
C PHE A 6 8.82 -0.91 -66.65
N PHE A 7 9.30 -1.92 -65.91
CA PHE A 7 8.94 -2.12 -64.51
C PHE A 7 9.79 -1.19 -63.63
N LEU A 8 9.16 -0.19 -63.02
CA LEU A 8 9.78 0.66 -62.00
C LEU A 8 9.65 -0.07 -60.64
N LEU A 9 10.75 -0.58 -60.11
CA LEU A 9 10.86 -1.19 -58.81
C LEU A 9 11.01 -0.06 -57.76
N ILE A 10 9.91 0.33 -57.11
CA ILE A 10 9.94 1.27 -56.00
C ILE A 10 10.30 0.49 -54.73
N CYS A 11 11.57 0.54 -54.33
CA CYS A 11 12.01 0.09 -52.98
C CYS A 11 11.47 1.05 -51.91
N PHE A 12 10.41 0.67 -51.26
CA PHE A 12 9.99 1.32 -50.00
C PHE A 12 11.03 1.00 -48.91
N LEU A 13 11.95 1.89 -48.66
CA LEU A 13 12.74 1.90 -47.43
C LEU A 13 11.79 2.25 -46.28
N SER A 14 11.16 1.22 -45.66
CA SER A 14 10.48 1.37 -44.40
C SER A 14 11.52 1.62 -43.31
N VAL A 15 11.83 2.89 -43.09
CA VAL A 15 12.50 3.33 -41.86
C VAL A 15 11.55 3.00 -40.73
N GLY A 16 11.77 1.85 -40.09
CA GLY A 16 11.06 1.43 -38.91
C GLY A 16 11.34 2.42 -37.80
N TYR A 17 10.51 3.46 -37.68
CA TYR A 17 10.40 4.22 -36.45
C TYR A 17 9.85 3.26 -35.39
N SER A 18 10.75 2.62 -34.66
CA SER A 18 10.40 1.94 -33.41
C SER A 18 9.91 3.02 -32.46
N TRP A 19 8.61 3.19 -32.39
CA TRP A 19 7.97 3.93 -31.32
C TRP A 19 8.26 3.16 -30.04
N ARG A 20 9.30 3.54 -29.33
CA ARG A 20 9.50 3.03 -27.97
C ARG A 20 8.32 3.54 -27.17
N LEU A 21 7.36 2.68 -26.90
CA LEU A 21 6.36 2.92 -25.86
C LEU A 21 7.13 3.04 -24.56
N HIS A 22 7.38 4.27 -24.13
CA HIS A 22 7.99 4.55 -22.84
C HIS A 22 6.95 4.19 -21.77
N ALA A 23 7.20 3.15 -21.03
CA ALA A 23 6.37 2.83 -19.87
C ALA A 23 6.64 3.90 -18.82
N LYS A 24 5.61 4.64 -18.44
CA LYS A 24 5.66 5.63 -17.36
C LYS A 24 6.02 4.95 -16.05
N ILE A 25 6.81 5.61 -15.19
CA ILE A 25 7.03 5.17 -13.81
C ILE A 25 5.67 5.02 -13.13
N VAL A 26 5.46 3.87 -12.49
CA VAL A 26 4.29 3.60 -11.66
C VAL A 26 4.78 3.18 -10.28
N LEU A 27 4.29 3.88 -9.27
CA LEU A 27 4.56 3.60 -7.87
C LEU A 27 3.37 2.85 -7.26
N PRO A 28 3.59 1.91 -6.33
CA PRO A 28 2.53 1.30 -5.54
C PRO A 28 1.65 2.32 -4.84
N ALA A 29 0.40 1.94 -4.58
CA ALA A 29 -0.62 2.79 -3.97
C ALA A 29 -0.23 3.37 -2.59
N MET A 30 0.80 2.83 -1.95
CA MET A 30 1.33 3.32 -0.68
C MET A 30 2.28 4.51 -0.82
N PHE A 31 2.90 4.69 -1.99
CA PHE A 31 3.84 5.79 -2.25
C PHE A 31 3.12 6.96 -2.90
N THR A 32 2.58 7.81 -2.07
CA THR A 32 1.86 9.02 -2.49
C THR A 32 2.31 10.22 -1.66
N ASP A 33 1.85 11.40 -2.03
CA ASP A 33 1.98 12.57 -1.19
C ASP A 33 1.47 12.29 0.22
N ASN A 34 1.97 13.04 1.18
CA ASN A 34 1.66 12.94 2.60
C ASN A 34 2.09 11.64 3.30
N MET A 35 2.81 10.73 2.63
CA MET A 35 3.24 9.48 3.23
C MET A 35 4.19 9.68 4.41
N VAL A 36 4.26 8.68 5.27
CA VAL A 36 5.25 8.59 6.35
C VAL A 36 6.16 7.40 6.09
N LEU A 37 7.48 7.62 6.12
CA LEU A 37 8.48 6.56 6.06
C LEU A 37 9.07 6.29 7.45
N GLN A 38 9.39 5.02 7.74
CA GLN A 38 10.01 4.63 9.00
C GLN A 38 11.36 5.32 9.17
N ARG A 39 11.60 5.93 10.33
CA ARG A 39 12.82 6.68 10.66
C ARG A 39 14.02 5.78 10.95
N GLN A 40 15.25 6.32 10.80
CA GLN A 40 16.52 5.74 11.23
C GLN A 40 16.74 4.31 10.74
N THR A 41 16.42 4.04 9.47
CA THR A 41 16.56 2.72 8.87
C THR A 41 16.69 2.80 7.35
N GLU A 42 16.95 1.67 6.74
CA GLU A 42 16.90 1.49 5.29
C GLU A 42 15.46 1.04 4.90
N VAL A 43 14.66 1.94 4.34
CA VAL A 43 13.30 1.61 3.91
C VAL A 43 13.31 1.08 2.48
N ALA A 44 12.50 0.07 2.22
CA ALA A 44 12.29 -0.42 0.86
C ALA A 44 11.50 0.59 0.03
N PHE A 45 11.94 0.78 -1.22
CA PHE A 45 11.28 1.64 -2.19
C PHE A 45 11.25 0.92 -3.53
N TRP A 46 10.09 0.83 -4.20
CA TRP A 46 9.92 0.00 -5.39
C TRP A 46 8.81 0.51 -6.30
N GLY A 47 8.75 -0.02 -7.52
CA GLY A 47 7.73 0.28 -8.50
C GLY A 47 8.01 -0.40 -9.83
N THR A 48 7.39 0.11 -10.88
CA THR A 48 7.67 -0.27 -12.25
C THR A 48 8.07 0.95 -13.07
N ALA A 49 8.84 0.74 -14.12
CA ALA A 49 9.34 1.76 -15.03
C ALA A 49 9.54 1.14 -16.42
N THR A 50 10.12 1.87 -17.35
CA THR A 50 10.56 1.31 -18.63
C THR A 50 11.49 0.11 -18.37
N PRO A 51 11.29 -1.04 -19.05
CA PRO A 51 12.18 -2.19 -18.93
C PRO A 51 13.65 -1.86 -19.22
N ARG A 52 14.56 -2.41 -18.43
CA ARG A 52 16.03 -2.27 -18.61
C ARG A 52 16.51 -0.81 -18.59
N CYS A 53 15.81 0.06 -17.88
CA CYS A 53 16.26 1.44 -17.68
C CYS A 53 16.83 1.66 -16.27
N THR A 54 17.60 2.71 -16.12
CA THR A 54 18.03 3.18 -14.81
C THR A 54 16.96 4.06 -14.21
N VAL A 55 16.48 3.69 -13.02
CA VAL A 55 15.58 4.49 -12.19
C VAL A 55 16.40 5.18 -11.11
N THR A 56 16.25 6.48 -11.00
CA THR A 56 16.95 7.31 -10.01
C THR A 56 15.95 7.84 -8.97
N ILE A 57 16.31 7.71 -7.70
CA ILE A 57 15.52 8.24 -6.57
C ILE A 57 16.35 9.29 -5.85
N LYS A 58 15.86 10.52 -5.82
CA LYS A 58 16.48 11.64 -5.11
C LYS A 58 15.67 12.04 -3.89
N THR A 59 16.33 12.11 -2.75
CA THR A 59 15.70 12.41 -1.46
C THR A 59 16.14 13.79 -0.96
N SER A 60 15.16 14.63 -0.52
CA SER A 60 15.44 16.02 -0.12
C SER A 60 16.09 16.16 1.26
N TRP A 61 16.00 15.15 2.13
CA TRP A 61 16.55 15.24 3.49
C TRP A 61 18.07 15.14 3.57
N ASN A 62 18.72 14.59 2.55
CA ASN A 62 20.18 14.47 2.49
C ASN A 62 20.75 14.74 1.09
N ASN A 63 19.90 15.10 0.13
CA ASN A 63 20.22 15.29 -1.30
C ASN A 63 20.91 14.06 -1.94
N LYS A 64 20.75 12.88 -1.33
CA LYS A 64 21.34 11.65 -1.86
C LYS A 64 20.51 11.14 -3.04
N GLU A 65 21.23 10.56 -3.98
CA GLU A 65 20.68 9.93 -5.17
C GLU A 65 20.96 8.43 -5.12
N TYR A 66 19.93 7.63 -5.35
CA TYR A 66 19.97 6.18 -5.38
C TYR A 66 19.60 5.74 -6.79
N SER A 67 20.41 4.87 -7.39
CA SER A 67 20.14 4.34 -8.73
C SER A 67 19.91 2.84 -8.69
N VAL A 68 18.96 2.36 -9.48
CA VAL A 68 18.63 0.94 -9.63
C VAL A 68 18.18 0.68 -11.07
N ASN A 69 18.53 -0.48 -11.62
CA ASN A 69 18.06 -0.89 -12.93
C ASN A 69 16.74 -1.65 -12.83
N SER A 70 15.79 -1.33 -13.68
CA SER A 70 14.56 -2.10 -13.83
C SER A 70 14.84 -3.43 -14.55
N SER A 71 14.06 -4.45 -14.20
CA SER A 71 14.11 -5.78 -14.81
C SER A 71 13.59 -5.76 -16.27
N ASP A 72 13.63 -6.92 -16.94
CA ASP A 72 13.01 -7.13 -18.24
C ASP A 72 11.48 -6.91 -18.24
N LYS A 73 10.85 -6.98 -17.06
CA LYS A 73 9.43 -6.69 -16.84
C LYS A 73 9.17 -5.25 -16.38
N GLY A 74 10.23 -4.45 -16.26
CA GLY A 74 10.14 -3.08 -15.77
C GLY A 74 10.08 -2.95 -14.23
N GLU A 75 10.14 -4.04 -13.48
CA GLU A 75 10.12 -4.02 -12.01
C GLU A 75 11.45 -3.55 -11.45
N TRP A 76 11.41 -2.69 -10.45
CA TRP A 76 12.61 -2.22 -9.75
C TRP A 76 12.36 -2.16 -8.24
N ARG A 77 13.41 -2.36 -7.46
CA ARG A 77 13.39 -2.24 -5.99
C ARG A 77 14.75 -1.82 -5.49
N THR A 78 14.75 -0.89 -4.54
CA THR A 78 15.96 -0.43 -3.85
C THR A 78 15.66 -0.18 -2.36
N ARG A 79 16.69 0.25 -1.63
CA ARG A 79 16.55 0.76 -0.27
C ARG A 79 17.06 2.19 -0.19
N ILE A 80 16.33 3.04 0.52
CA ILE A 80 16.71 4.42 0.77
C ILE A 80 16.87 4.65 2.27
N SER A 81 17.93 5.33 2.64
CA SER A 81 18.24 5.61 4.04
C SER A 81 17.40 6.77 4.56
N THR A 82 16.76 6.59 5.71
CA THR A 82 15.97 7.62 6.37
C THR A 82 16.69 8.18 7.59
N PRO A 83 16.64 9.51 7.81
CA PRO A 83 17.26 10.16 8.96
C PRO A 83 16.43 9.99 10.24
N GLN A 84 16.73 10.79 11.25
CA GLN A 84 15.84 11.04 12.39
C GLN A 84 14.51 11.59 11.92
N ALA A 85 13.49 11.50 12.80
CA ALA A 85 12.16 12.01 12.53
C ALA A 85 12.16 13.49 12.14
N GLY A 86 11.27 13.85 11.22
CA GLY A 86 11.11 15.21 10.73
C GLY A 86 10.40 15.30 9.39
N GLY A 87 10.51 16.44 8.76
CA GLY A 87 9.84 16.79 7.51
C GLY A 87 9.16 18.16 7.60
N PRO A 88 8.38 18.55 6.58
CA PRO A 88 8.10 17.79 5.35
C PRO A 88 9.28 17.75 4.37
N TYR A 89 9.41 16.62 3.72
CA TYR A 89 10.38 16.36 2.67
C TYR A 89 9.70 16.07 1.33
N TYR A 90 10.50 15.91 0.28
CA TYR A 90 10.06 15.39 -1.00
C TYR A 90 11.00 14.30 -1.53
N ILE A 91 10.47 13.45 -2.39
CA ILE A 91 11.21 12.43 -3.14
C ILE A 91 10.93 12.64 -4.62
N ILE A 92 11.97 12.59 -5.45
CA ILE A 92 11.83 12.57 -6.91
C ILE A 92 12.26 11.19 -7.39
N VAL A 93 11.40 10.54 -8.16
CA VAL A 93 11.68 9.27 -8.83
C VAL A 93 11.70 9.55 -10.32
N SER A 94 12.77 9.23 -10.99
CA SER A 94 12.94 9.52 -12.42
C SER A 94 13.56 8.36 -13.19
N ASP A 95 13.09 8.19 -14.41
CA ASP A 95 13.75 7.48 -15.51
C ASP A 95 13.91 8.50 -16.67
N GLU A 96 13.23 8.33 -17.77
CA GLU A 96 13.08 9.35 -18.81
C GLU A 96 11.94 10.35 -18.49
N THR A 97 11.10 10.00 -17.50
CA THR A 97 10.05 10.83 -16.91
C THR A 97 10.36 11.07 -15.44
N SER A 98 9.56 11.87 -14.75
CA SER A 98 9.72 12.07 -13.32
C SER A 98 8.39 12.15 -12.58
N ILE A 99 8.38 11.57 -11.38
CA ILE A 99 7.31 11.71 -10.39
C ILE A 99 7.91 12.39 -9.17
N ARG A 100 7.21 13.37 -8.62
CA ARG A 100 7.55 14.00 -7.35
C ARG A 100 6.49 13.63 -6.32
N LEU A 101 6.94 13.17 -5.15
CA LEU A 101 6.13 12.92 -3.97
C LEU A 101 6.42 14.01 -2.95
N ASP A 102 5.39 14.76 -2.59
CA ASP A 102 5.52 15.92 -1.70
C ASP A 102 4.99 15.64 -0.29
N ASN A 103 5.36 16.50 0.65
CA ASN A 103 4.92 16.46 2.04
C ASN A 103 5.20 15.12 2.74
N VAL A 104 6.33 14.50 2.42
CA VAL A 104 6.79 13.24 3.03
C VAL A 104 7.30 13.50 4.44
N LEU A 105 6.83 12.73 5.41
CA LEU A 105 7.33 12.77 6.79
C LEU A 105 8.19 11.53 7.08
N ILE A 106 9.14 11.70 7.96
CA ILE A 106 9.95 10.61 8.52
C ILE A 106 9.55 10.45 9.99
N GLY A 107 9.06 9.26 10.37
CA GLY A 107 8.51 9.04 11.70
C GLY A 107 8.39 7.55 12.04
N GLU A 108 7.43 7.20 12.86
CA GLU A 108 7.10 5.82 13.21
C GLU A 108 5.92 5.34 12.36
N VAL A 109 6.06 4.20 11.68
CA VAL A 109 4.99 3.64 10.82
C VAL A 109 4.45 2.35 11.41
N TRP A 110 3.12 2.27 11.56
CA TRP A 110 2.43 1.15 12.17
C TRP A 110 1.32 0.62 11.26
N LEU A 111 1.20 -0.70 11.18
CA LEU A 111 0.03 -1.35 10.59
C LEU A 111 -1.00 -1.61 11.69
N CYS A 112 -2.23 -1.16 11.48
CA CYS A 112 -3.38 -1.41 12.36
C CYS A 112 -4.38 -2.28 11.59
N ALA A 113 -4.46 -3.57 11.92
CA ALA A 113 -5.25 -4.53 11.16
C ALA A 113 -6.16 -5.38 12.05
N GLY A 114 -7.25 -5.89 11.49
CA GLY A 114 -8.20 -6.73 12.19
C GLY A 114 -9.62 -6.65 11.67
N GLN A 115 -10.59 -6.83 12.56
CA GLN A 115 -12.01 -6.82 12.20
C GLN A 115 -12.75 -5.56 12.72
N SER A 116 -14.05 -5.67 13.01
CA SER A 116 -14.95 -4.53 13.32
C SER A 116 -14.44 -3.62 14.44
N ASN A 117 -13.85 -4.14 15.51
CA ASN A 117 -13.32 -3.32 16.61
C ASN A 117 -12.08 -2.50 16.17
N MET A 118 -11.24 -3.03 15.28
CA MET A 118 -10.19 -2.24 14.64
C MET A 118 -10.76 -1.26 13.61
N GLU A 119 -11.83 -1.64 12.92
CA GLU A 119 -12.42 -0.82 11.85
C GLU A 119 -13.26 0.34 12.38
N MET A 120 -13.86 0.22 13.56
CA MET A 120 -14.80 1.18 14.12
C MET A 120 -14.28 2.62 14.05
N PRO A 121 -14.96 3.51 13.33
CA PRO A 121 -14.52 4.88 13.14
C PRO A 121 -14.83 5.78 14.32
N ILE A 122 -14.18 6.94 14.38
CA ILE A 122 -14.42 7.94 15.42
C ILE A 122 -15.86 8.45 15.41
N GLY A 123 -16.41 8.79 14.25
CA GLY A 123 -17.66 9.53 14.17
C GLY A 123 -18.61 9.16 13.04
N SER A 124 -18.49 7.96 12.43
CA SER A 124 -19.45 7.52 11.41
C SER A 124 -20.38 6.40 11.92
N TRP A 125 -20.34 5.18 11.39
CA TRP A 125 -21.30 4.12 11.74
C TRP A 125 -21.14 3.59 13.20
N GLY A 126 -19.92 3.62 13.75
CA GLY A 126 -19.65 3.25 15.14
C GLY A 126 -19.02 4.45 15.85
N LYS A 127 -19.79 5.20 16.61
CA LYS A 127 -19.34 6.44 17.22
C LYS A 127 -18.67 6.18 18.57
N ILE A 128 -17.58 6.89 18.84
CA ILE A 128 -17.03 6.98 20.20
C ILE A 128 -17.83 8.00 21.04
N ASN A 129 -17.70 7.91 22.35
CA ASN A 129 -18.22 8.97 23.22
C ASN A 129 -17.53 10.29 22.90
N ASN A 130 -18.28 11.40 22.87
CA ASN A 130 -17.78 12.75 22.57
C ASN A 130 -17.10 12.89 21.18
N TYR A 131 -17.52 12.09 20.20
CA TYR A 131 -16.90 12.06 18.86
C TYR A 131 -16.84 13.45 18.20
N GLU A 132 -17.86 14.29 18.37
CA GLU A 132 -17.88 15.63 17.79
C GLU A 132 -16.76 16.53 18.32
N ALA A 133 -16.50 16.46 19.64
CA ALA A 133 -15.42 17.20 20.26
C ALA A 133 -14.06 16.66 19.78
N GLU A 134 -13.91 15.33 19.72
CA GLU A 134 -12.67 14.69 19.26
C GLU A 134 -12.36 15.02 17.79
N ILE A 135 -13.37 15.03 16.93
CA ILE A 135 -13.22 15.42 15.52
C ILE A 135 -12.77 16.88 15.40
N ARG A 136 -13.41 17.82 16.14
CA ARG A 136 -13.00 19.24 16.12
C ARG A 136 -11.56 19.45 16.56
N LEU A 137 -11.09 18.64 17.51
CA LEU A 137 -9.73 18.69 18.06
C LEU A 137 -8.70 17.91 17.27
N ALA A 138 -9.11 17.19 16.22
CA ALA A 138 -8.22 16.36 15.38
C ALA A 138 -7.36 17.21 14.45
N GLN A 139 -6.59 18.15 14.98
CA GLN A 139 -5.62 18.96 14.25
C GLN A 139 -4.21 18.49 14.58
N CYS A 140 -3.85 17.33 14.03
CA CYS A 140 -2.55 16.71 14.26
C CYS A 140 -1.86 16.42 12.91
N PRO A 141 -1.34 17.44 12.21
CA PRO A 141 -0.84 17.27 10.84
C PRO A 141 0.37 16.34 10.72
N GLU A 142 1.01 15.99 11.81
CA GLU A 142 2.08 14.99 11.84
C GLU A 142 1.56 13.55 12.00
N ILE A 143 0.25 13.36 12.21
CA ILE A 143 -0.38 12.04 12.14
C ILE A 143 -0.97 11.87 10.72
N ARG A 144 -0.63 10.77 10.08
CA ARG A 144 -1.06 10.43 8.71
C ARG A 144 -1.69 9.05 8.71
N VAL A 145 -2.77 8.89 7.96
CA VAL A 145 -3.52 7.64 7.87
C VAL A 145 -3.62 7.20 6.40
N LEU A 146 -3.12 6.01 6.09
CA LEU A 146 -3.41 5.32 4.85
C LEU A 146 -4.51 4.28 5.11
N HIS A 147 -5.68 4.49 4.57
CA HIS A 147 -6.78 3.54 4.72
C HIS A 147 -6.86 2.60 3.51
N VAL A 148 -6.53 1.33 3.75
CA VAL A 148 -6.65 0.25 2.76
C VAL A 148 -8.13 -0.08 2.57
N GLU A 149 -8.63 0.04 1.34
CA GLU A 149 -10.00 -0.37 1.01
C GLU A 149 -10.12 -1.89 1.06
N ARG A 150 -11.31 -2.36 1.46
CA ARG A 150 -11.62 -3.79 1.54
C ARG A 150 -11.42 -4.47 0.20
N ALA A 151 -10.64 -5.52 0.19
CA ALA A 151 -10.33 -6.31 -0.98
C ALA A 151 -10.02 -7.75 -0.59
N ALA A 152 -10.29 -8.68 -1.49
CA ALA A 152 -9.97 -10.08 -1.32
C ALA A 152 -9.39 -10.66 -2.62
N SER A 153 -8.54 -11.69 -2.51
CA SER A 153 -7.92 -12.36 -3.65
C SER A 153 -7.50 -13.78 -3.28
N LEU A 154 -7.68 -14.72 -4.18
CA LEU A 154 -7.16 -16.10 -4.02
C LEU A 154 -5.63 -16.17 -4.10
N SER A 155 -5.01 -15.20 -4.74
CA SER A 155 -3.55 -15.13 -4.91
C SER A 155 -3.00 -13.85 -4.29
N PRO A 156 -1.77 -13.87 -3.75
CA PRO A 156 -1.09 -12.68 -3.26
C PRO A 156 -1.01 -11.59 -4.34
N LEU A 157 -1.43 -10.38 -4.00
CA LEU A 157 -1.33 -9.22 -4.88
C LEU A 157 0.00 -8.49 -4.65
N SER A 158 0.56 -7.95 -5.71
CA SER A 158 1.80 -7.16 -5.65
C SER A 158 1.57 -5.72 -5.18
N ASP A 159 0.32 -5.23 -5.29
CA ASP A 159 -0.07 -3.89 -4.84
C ASP A 159 -1.50 -3.91 -4.27
N LEU A 160 -1.82 -2.90 -3.48
CA LEU A 160 -3.17 -2.68 -2.96
C LEU A 160 -4.13 -2.36 -4.11
N LYS A 161 -5.29 -3.02 -4.13
CA LYS A 161 -6.31 -2.73 -5.17
C LYS A 161 -6.77 -1.28 -5.12
N LYS A 162 -6.89 -0.72 -3.91
CA LYS A 162 -7.33 0.64 -3.69
C LYS A 162 -7.00 1.13 -2.29
N VAL A 163 -6.69 2.40 -2.16
CA VAL A 163 -6.62 3.11 -0.88
C VAL A 163 -7.64 4.24 -0.87
N ARG A 164 -8.20 4.56 0.30
CA ARG A 164 -9.23 5.61 0.44
C ARG A 164 -8.66 6.96 0.02
N LYS A 165 -9.40 7.69 -0.83
CA LYS A 165 -8.98 8.96 -1.43
C LYS A 165 -7.68 8.88 -2.26
N GLY A 166 -7.15 7.67 -2.54
CA GLY A 166 -5.95 7.46 -3.34
C GLY A 166 -4.66 7.97 -2.73
N THR A 167 -4.63 8.35 -1.45
CA THR A 167 -3.46 8.96 -0.80
C THR A 167 -3.50 8.81 0.72
N TRP A 168 -2.37 9.04 1.37
CA TRP A 168 -2.29 9.25 2.81
C TRP A 168 -3.07 10.50 3.20
N GLN A 169 -3.91 10.37 4.22
CA GLN A 169 -4.74 11.45 4.73
C GLN A 169 -4.06 12.10 5.94
N VAL A 170 -4.01 13.41 5.93
CA VAL A 170 -3.56 14.21 7.08
C VAL A 170 -4.62 14.16 8.17
N CYS A 171 -4.22 14.03 9.43
CA CYS A 171 -5.16 14.06 10.54
C CYS A 171 -5.67 15.49 10.75
N LEU A 172 -6.80 15.77 10.09
CA LEU A 172 -7.56 17.02 10.16
C LEU A 172 -9.03 16.71 10.43
N PRO A 173 -9.80 17.66 11.00
CA PRO A 173 -11.21 17.47 11.35
C PRO A 173 -12.07 16.91 10.21
N GLU A 174 -11.81 17.33 8.99
CA GLU A 174 -12.53 16.91 7.78
C GLU A 174 -12.39 15.43 7.42
N PHE A 175 -11.33 14.77 7.89
CA PHE A 175 -11.05 13.35 7.64
C PHE A 175 -11.24 12.47 8.87
N ALA A 176 -11.05 13.04 10.07
CA ALA A 176 -10.97 12.31 11.33
C ALA A 176 -12.21 11.46 11.65
N ALA A 177 -13.41 11.91 11.25
CA ALA A 177 -14.64 11.15 11.49
C ALA A 177 -14.58 9.70 10.99
N ASN A 178 -13.82 9.45 9.93
CA ASN A 178 -13.71 8.14 9.27
C ASN A 178 -12.44 7.37 9.64
N PHE A 179 -11.59 7.90 10.52
CA PHE A 179 -10.42 7.17 10.98
C PHE A 179 -10.83 6.09 12.00
N SER A 180 -10.17 4.94 11.94
CA SER A 180 -10.27 3.93 13.00
C SER A 180 -10.01 4.58 14.35
N ALA A 181 -10.94 4.45 15.29
CA ALA A 181 -10.79 5.04 16.62
C ALA A 181 -9.56 4.45 17.35
N VAL A 182 -9.36 3.14 17.25
CA VAL A 182 -8.20 2.46 17.87
C VAL A 182 -6.90 2.98 17.30
N ALA A 183 -6.78 3.01 15.97
CA ALA A 183 -5.57 3.50 15.30
C ALA A 183 -5.30 4.98 15.58
N TYR A 184 -6.36 5.81 15.59
CA TYR A 184 -6.25 7.24 15.88
C TYR A 184 -5.76 7.51 17.30
N PHE A 185 -6.38 6.90 18.33
CA PHE A 185 -5.97 7.14 19.71
C PHE A 185 -4.58 6.56 19.99
N PHE A 186 -4.24 5.44 19.39
CA PHE A 186 -2.89 4.91 19.44
C PHE A 186 -1.88 5.91 18.86
N ALA A 187 -2.12 6.37 17.62
CA ALA A 187 -1.23 7.34 16.96
C ALA A 187 -1.11 8.65 17.74
N LYS A 188 -2.23 9.17 18.25
CA LYS A 188 -2.29 10.40 19.04
C LYS A 188 -1.48 10.29 20.34
N ASN A 189 -1.62 9.17 21.06
CA ASN A 189 -0.84 8.94 22.28
C ASN A 189 0.64 8.73 21.97
N LEU A 190 0.97 7.96 20.93
CA LEU A 190 2.35 7.72 20.53
C LEU A 190 3.04 9.01 20.10
N HIS A 191 2.38 9.83 19.26
CA HIS A 191 2.87 11.14 18.85
C HIS A 191 3.15 12.04 20.05
N ARG A 192 2.21 12.11 21.02
CA ARG A 192 2.40 12.91 22.25
C ARG A 192 3.61 12.50 23.07
N HIS A 193 3.88 11.19 23.17
CA HIS A 193 4.98 10.68 23.98
C HIS A 193 6.33 10.76 23.29
N LEU A 194 6.38 10.51 21.97
CA LEU A 194 7.63 10.47 21.23
C LEU A 194 7.98 11.82 20.58
N ASN A 195 6.99 12.70 20.40
CA ASN A 195 7.13 13.96 19.68
C ASN A 195 7.73 13.76 18.26
N VAL A 196 7.23 12.77 17.52
CA VAL A 196 7.63 12.45 16.15
C VAL A 196 6.41 12.21 15.28
N PRO A 197 6.51 12.39 13.95
CA PRO A 197 5.43 12.01 13.03
C PRO A 197 5.04 10.53 13.15
N ILE A 198 3.74 10.26 13.04
CA ILE A 198 3.18 8.91 13.11
C ILE A 198 2.38 8.63 11.84
N GLY A 199 2.78 7.57 11.12
CA GLY A 199 2.03 6.99 10.03
C GLY A 199 1.29 5.74 10.48
N VAL A 200 -0.02 5.66 10.24
CA VAL A 200 -0.79 4.44 10.46
C VAL A 200 -1.39 3.95 9.15
N ILE A 201 -1.15 2.70 8.83
CA ILE A 201 -1.79 1.99 7.73
C ILE A 201 -2.93 1.18 8.34
N THR A 202 -4.18 1.47 7.99
CA THR A 202 -5.34 0.73 8.51
C THR A 202 -5.84 -0.26 7.48
N ALA A 203 -5.87 -1.55 7.85
CA ALA A 203 -6.35 -2.65 7.02
C ALA A 203 -7.32 -3.50 7.86
N SER A 204 -8.63 -3.24 7.76
CA SER A 204 -9.62 -3.89 8.60
C SER A 204 -10.90 -4.21 7.83
N TRP A 205 -11.59 -5.29 8.28
CA TRP A 205 -12.86 -5.72 7.72
C TRP A 205 -13.70 -6.43 8.79
N GLY A 206 -14.81 -5.81 9.18
CA GLY A 206 -15.71 -6.35 10.21
C GLY A 206 -16.34 -7.67 9.80
N GLY A 207 -16.55 -8.59 10.79
CA GLY A 207 -17.17 -9.88 10.56
C GLY A 207 -16.26 -10.90 9.85
N THR A 208 -14.93 -10.77 9.98
CA THR A 208 -13.98 -11.67 9.33
C THR A 208 -13.31 -12.62 10.31
N ILE A 209 -13.06 -13.86 9.84
CA ILE A 209 -12.33 -14.89 10.58
C ILE A 209 -10.82 -14.63 10.52
N ALA A 210 -10.08 -15.09 11.53
CA ALA A 210 -8.62 -14.94 11.61
C ALA A 210 -7.91 -15.59 10.41
N GLU A 211 -8.37 -16.73 9.96
CA GLU A 211 -7.79 -17.54 8.89
C GLU A 211 -7.78 -16.82 7.53
N SER A 212 -8.70 -15.87 7.31
CA SER A 212 -8.70 -15.05 6.09
C SER A 212 -7.48 -14.10 6.03
N TRP A 213 -6.91 -13.78 7.21
CA TRP A 213 -5.78 -12.86 7.36
C TRP A 213 -4.42 -13.53 7.48
N ILE A 214 -4.38 -14.85 7.43
CA ILE A 214 -3.15 -15.66 7.57
C ILE A 214 -2.70 -16.13 6.19
N SER A 215 -1.39 -16.15 5.92
CA SER A 215 -0.88 -16.67 4.64
C SER A 215 -1.17 -18.17 4.51
N LYS A 216 -1.32 -18.63 3.29
CA LYS A 216 -1.55 -20.06 3.02
C LYS A 216 -0.44 -20.95 3.60
N GLU A 217 0.81 -20.49 3.50
CA GLU A 217 1.98 -21.19 4.03
C GLU A 217 1.97 -21.25 5.56
N ALA A 218 1.43 -20.23 6.23
CA ALA A 218 1.32 -20.23 7.69
C ALA A 218 0.18 -21.13 8.17
N ILE A 219 -0.96 -21.13 7.49
CA ILE A 219 -2.11 -22.01 7.81
C ILE A 219 -1.69 -23.47 7.73
N THR A 220 -0.97 -23.88 6.70
CA THR A 220 -0.53 -25.28 6.53
C THR A 220 0.44 -25.77 7.61
N ARG A 221 1.01 -24.87 8.42
CA ARG A 221 1.88 -25.22 9.56
C ARG A 221 1.12 -25.38 10.88
N ILE A 222 -0.15 -24.99 10.91
CA ILE A 222 -1.00 -25.10 12.09
C ILE A 222 -1.81 -26.38 11.93
N THR A 223 -1.36 -27.47 12.57
CA THR A 223 -1.88 -28.83 12.37
C THR A 223 -3.38 -28.98 12.64
N ASP A 224 -3.93 -28.17 13.55
CA ASP A 224 -5.35 -28.23 13.93
C ASP A 224 -6.28 -27.59 12.87
N LEU A 225 -5.71 -26.89 11.89
CA LEU A 225 -6.45 -26.26 10.78
C LEU A 225 -6.44 -27.13 9.50
N ASP A 226 -5.83 -28.32 9.53
CA ASP A 226 -5.78 -29.26 8.39
C ASP A 226 -7.16 -29.81 7.97
N SER A 227 -8.19 -29.68 8.84
CA SER A 227 -9.58 -29.98 8.53
C SER A 227 -10.30 -28.89 7.76
N CYS A 228 -9.66 -27.75 7.57
CA CYS A 228 -10.19 -26.67 6.76
C CYS A 228 -10.22 -27.12 5.30
N GLU A 229 -11.41 -27.32 4.80
CA GLU A 229 -11.75 -27.79 3.46
C GLU A 229 -10.77 -27.28 2.41
N LYS A 230 -10.29 -28.18 1.59
CA LYS A 230 -9.50 -27.85 0.41
C LYS A 230 -10.25 -26.79 -0.35
N ASP A 231 -9.72 -25.57 -0.36
CA ASP A 231 -10.22 -24.46 -1.16
C ASP A 231 -10.26 -24.90 -2.62
N THR A 232 -11.40 -25.48 -3.02
CA THR A 232 -11.65 -26.00 -4.37
C THR A 232 -12.22 -24.93 -5.28
N LEU A 233 -12.27 -23.66 -4.80
CA LEU A 233 -12.79 -22.55 -5.59
C LEU A 233 -11.90 -22.31 -6.81
N LYS A 234 -12.44 -22.60 -7.98
CA LYS A 234 -11.82 -22.26 -9.26
C LYS A 234 -11.90 -20.78 -9.57
N GLU A 235 -12.98 -20.14 -9.10
CA GLU A 235 -13.25 -18.72 -9.26
C GLU A 235 -13.76 -18.13 -7.95
N TYR A 236 -13.25 -16.97 -7.57
CA TYR A 236 -13.63 -16.26 -6.37
C TYR A 236 -14.22 -14.90 -6.71
N SER A 237 -15.35 -14.59 -6.07
CA SER A 237 -15.95 -13.25 -6.08
C SER A 237 -16.34 -12.85 -4.66
N VAL A 238 -15.90 -11.68 -4.23
CA VAL A 238 -16.20 -11.17 -2.90
C VAL A 238 -17.71 -11.05 -2.64
N ASP A 239 -18.46 -10.70 -3.67
CA ASP A 239 -19.92 -10.51 -3.58
C ASP A 239 -20.67 -11.84 -3.42
N ARG A 240 -20.14 -12.93 -4.00
CA ARG A 240 -20.73 -14.27 -3.92
C ARG A 240 -20.21 -15.05 -2.72
N ASP A 241 -18.90 -15.04 -2.49
CA ASP A 241 -18.19 -15.96 -1.60
C ASP A 241 -17.86 -15.32 -0.25
N GLY A 242 -17.93 -13.96 -0.19
CA GLY A 242 -17.61 -13.19 1.02
C GLY A 242 -16.11 -13.16 1.37
N PRO A 243 -15.75 -12.50 2.46
CA PRO A 243 -14.36 -12.34 2.89
C PRO A 243 -13.82 -13.50 3.74
N ASN A 244 -14.68 -14.47 4.11
CA ASN A 244 -14.36 -15.51 5.12
C ASN A 244 -13.83 -16.80 4.48
N ILE A 245 -12.94 -16.67 3.51
CA ILE A 245 -12.16 -17.74 2.89
C ILE A 245 -10.71 -17.58 3.32
N HIS A 246 -10.02 -18.70 3.50
CA HIS A 246 -8.63 -18.70 3.97
C HIS A 246 -7.72 -17.85 3.08
N SER A 247 -6.87 -17.05 3.71
CA SER A 247 -5.83 -16.22 3.09
C SER A 247 -6.31 -15.11 2.15
N VAL A 248 -7.60 -14.98 1.83
CA VAL A 248 -8.03 -14.02 0.79
C VAL A 248 -7.80 -12.56 1.18
N LEU A 249 -7.92 -12.24 2.46
CA LEU A 249 -7.65 -10.90 2.98
C LEU A 249 -6.15 -10.67 3.17
N PHE A 250 -5.42 -11.69 3.64
CA PHE A 250 -3.96 -11.64 3.63
C PHE A 250 -3.43 -11.31 2.24
N ASN A 251 -3.87 -12.05 1.23
CA ASN A 251 -3.41 -11.90 -0.14
C ASN A 251 -3.65 -10.50 -0.73
N ALA A 252 -4.79 -9.87 -0.38
CA ALA A 252 -5.19 -8.60 -0.98
C ALA A 252 -4.90 -7.37 -0.14
N MET A 253 -4.87 -7.49 1.19
CA MET A 253 -4.79 -6.34 2.10
C MET A 253 -3.52 -6.33 2.96
N ILE A 254 -2.85 -7.47 3.15
CA ILE A 254 -1.63 -7.56 3.97
C ILE A 254 -0.40 -7.80 3.10
N HIS A 255 -0.45 -8.79 2.19
CA HIS A 255 0.70 -9.14 1.36
C HIS A 255 1.30 -7.96 0.59
N PRO A 256 0.51 -7.05 -0.02
CA PRO A 256 1.06 -5.87 -0.69
C PRO A 256 1.81 -4.90 0.24
N ILE A 257 1.52 -4.94 1.55
CA ILE A 257 2.14 -4.06 2.55
C ILE A 257 3.47 -4.63 3.07
N ILE A 258 3.67 -5.94 2.99
CA ILE A 258 4.86 -6.62 3.57
C ILE A 258 6.19 -5.93 3.22
N PRO A 259 6.41 -5.45 1.98
CA PRO A 259 7.67 -4.77 1.67
C PRO A 259 7.83 -3.40 2.33
N TYR A 260 6.74 -2.76 2.79
CA TYR A 260 6.78 -1.45 3.43
C TYR A 260 7.39 -1.55 4.83
N THR A 261 8.38 -0.72 5.12
CA THR A 261 9.10 -0.80 6.39
C THR A 261 8.25 -0.24 7.52
N LEU A 262 7.90 -1.10 8.47
CA LEU A 262 7.05 -0.80 9.63
C LEU A 262 7.85 -0.82 10.93
N LYS A 263 7.43 -0.05 11.92
CA LYS A 263 7.88 -0.17 13.31
C LYS A 263 7.24 -1.37 13.99
N GLY A 264 5.97 -1.60 13.72
CA GLY A 264 5.22 -2.69 14.32
C GLY A 264 3.80 -2.81 13.80
N ILE A 265 3.07 -3.76 14.36
CA ILE A 265 1.71 -4.11 13.98
C ILE A 265 0.84 -4.08 15.23
N ILE A 266 -0.36 -3.50 15.12
CA ILE A 266 -1.45 -3.63 16.10
C ILE A 266 -2.51 -4.50 15.47
N TRP A 267 -2.84 -5.59 16.15
CA TRP A 267 -3.84 -6.55 15.70
C TRP A 267 -5.04 -6.56 16.63
N TYR A 268 -6.26 -6.37 16.09
CA TYR A 268 -7.49 -6.46 16.87
C TYR A 268 -8.53 -7.28 16.10
N GLN A 269 -8.54 -8.58 16.35
CA GLN A 269 -9.42 -9.57 15.73
C GLN A 269 -9.58 -10.76 16.71
N GLY A 270 -10.66 -11.53 16.61
CA GLY A 270 -10.91 -12.76 17.37
C GLY A 270 -12.39 -12.98 17.64
N GLU A 271 -13.19 -11.94 17.67
CA GLU A 271 -14.61 -12.03 18.05
C GLU A 271 -15.42 -12.96 17.11
N TYR A 272 -15.11 -12.93 15.82
CA TYR A 272 -15.80 -13.79 14.86
C TYR A 272 -15.37 -15.26 14.93
N ASN A 273 -14.27 -15.55 15.62
CA ASN A 273 -13.82 -16.92 15.90
C ASN A 273 -14.33 -17.50 17.22
N CYS A 274 -14.98 -16.70 18.09
CA CYS A 274 -15.39 -17.13 19.45
C CYS A 274 -16.30 -18.38 19.44
N ALA A 275 -17.17 -18.51 18.44
CA ALA A 275 -18.07 -19.68 18.32
C ALA A 275 -17.36 -20.98 17.88
N ARG A 276 -16.07 -20.89 17.59
CA ARG A 276 -15.21 -22.01 17.12
C ARG A 276 -13.99 -22.24 18.01
N ALA A 277 -13.98 -21.61 19.18
CA ALA A 277 -12.94 -21.77 20.19
C ALA A 277 -13.23 -23.04 21.01
N GLU A 278 -13.05 -24.22 20.44
CA GLU A 278 -13.11 -25.52 21.12
C GLU A 278 -11.70 -26.10 21.30
#